data_aa8c9ac0d931a455f3098eca26e06d5b
#
_entry.id   aa8c9ac0d931a455f3098eca26e06d5b
#
_cell.length_a   1.000
_cell.length_b   1.000
_cell.length_c   1.000
_cell.angle_alpha   90.00
_cell.angle_beta   90.00
_cell.angle_gamma   90.00
#
_symmetry.space_group_name_H-M   'P 1'
#
loop_
_entity.id
_entity.type
_entity.pdbx_description
1 polymer ?
#
loop_
_entity_poly.entity_id
_entity_poly.type
_entity_poly.pdbx_seq_one_letter_code
_entity_poly.pdbx_strand_id
1 'polypeptide(L)'
;MLTRRFLAFAAVVIFISGAGLAAQKSASLTAQDFVDIQTLYARYNWAIDAGDAEGYASTFTPDGVFNNNVGHDAIVKFANTFHAGLGAHVKHWNTNLMILPTPEGATGQVYLVLVDFGTKPPTLFTSAAYSDELVKTALGWRFKKRTTKGDVAPAPKPPQ
;
A
#
# COMPACT_ATOMS: atom_id res chain seq x y z
N MET A 1 87.80 16.11 10.26
CA MET A 1 86.83 15.12 9.76
C MET A 1 85.40 15.54 10.17
N LEU A 2 84.68 16.14 9.23
CA LEU A 2 83.28 16.58 9.45
C LEU A 2 82.32 15.52 8.92
N THR A 3 81.60 14.87 9.80
CA THR A 3 80.55 13.92 9.43
C THR A 3 79.22 14.67 9.22
N ARG A 4 78.79 14.76 7.96
CA ARG A 4 77.43 15.31 7.55
C ARG A 4 76.38 14.29 7.88
N ARG A 5 75.48 14.61 8.81
CA ARG A 5 74.27 13.84 9.05
C ARG A 5 73.19 14.35 8.08
N PHE A 6 72.69 13.49 7.16
CA PHE A 6 71.55 13.74 6.34
C PHE A 6 70.30 13.40 7.14
N LEU A 7 69.45 14.39 7.41
CA LEU A 7 68.09 14.19 7.91
C LEU A 7 67.18 13.97 6.70
N ALA A 8 66.63 12.76 6.60
CA ALA A 8 65.59 12.44 5.63
C ALA A 8 64.19 12.86 6.20
N PHE A 9 63.58 13.86 5.60
CA PHE A 9 62.17 14.21 5.88
C PHE A 9 61.27 13.26 5.09
N ALA A 10 60.57 12.37 5.80
CA ALA A 10 59.49 11.58 5.22
C ALA A 10 58.22 12.42 5.18
N ALA A 11 57.80 12.82 3.98
CA ALA A 11 56.48 13.47 3.78
C ALA A 11 55.39 12.41 3.85
N VAL A 12 54.58 12.46 4.90
CA VAL A 12 53.37 11.64 4.99
C VAL A 12 52.27 12.33 4.16
N VAL A 13 51.96 11.77 3.01
CA VAL A 13 50.81 12.19 2.19
C VAL A 13 49.55 11.49 2.73
N ILE A 14 48.72 12.23 3.45
CA ILE A 14 47.43 11.76 3.92
C ILE A 14 46.44 11.85 2.74
N PHE A 15 46.10 10.72 2.11
CA PHE A 15 44.99 10.63 1.18
C PHE A 15 43.69 10.66 1.99
N ILE A 16 43.00 11.84 2.04
CA ILE A 16 41.64 11.93 2.52
C ILE A 16 40.76 11.41 1.38
N SER A 17 40.39 10.13 1.45
CA SER A 17 39.35 9.57 0.59
C SER A 17 38.03 10.21 0.99
N GLY A 18 37.63 11.26 0.28
CA GLY A 18 36.29 11.83 0.37
C GLY A 18 35.26 10.81 -0.11
N ALA A 19 34.83 9.94 0.78
CA ALA A 19 33.57 9.20 0.53
C ALA A 19 32.44 10.24 0.50
N GLY A 20 32.09 10.68 -0.69
CA GLY A 20 30.89 11.51 -0.89
C GLY A 20 29.68 10.72 -0.36
N LEU A 21 29.15 11.14 0.78
CA LEU A 21 27.82 10.75 1.23
C LEU A 21 26.85 11.28 0.15
N ALA A 22 26.51 10.42 -0.82
CA ALA A 22 25.39 10.68 -1.70
C ALA A 22 24.18 10.81 -0.78
N ALA A 23 23.67 12.03 -0.61
CA ALA A 23 22.44 12.27 0.14
C ALA A 23 21.35 11.43 -0.52
N GLN A 24 20.92 10.36 0.18
CA GLN A 24 19.84 9.52 -0.28
C GLN A 24 18.60 10.42 -0.36
N LYS A 25 18.14 10.69 -1.60
CA LYS A 25 16.96 11.53 -1.82
C LYS A 25 15.82 10.89 -1.04
N SER A 26 15.38 11.56 0.03
CA SER A 26 14.26 11.04 0.82
C SER A 26 13.05 10.92 -0.10
N ALA A 27 12.39 9.77 -0.08
CA ALA A 27 11.13 9.60 -0.78
C ALA A 27 10.14 10.66 -0.28
N SER A 28 9.50 11.37 -1.20
CA SER A 28 8.52 12.41 -0.85
C SER A 28 7.33 12.32 -1.80
N LEU A 29 6.15 12.52 -1.25
CA LEU A 29 4.92 12.63 -2.00
C LEU A 29 4.55 14.11 -2.15
N THR A 30 4.04 14.48 -3.32
CA THR A 30 3.46 15.80 -3.55
C THR A 30 2.03 15.87 -3.00
N ALA A 31 1.48 17.07 -2.81
CA ALA A 31 0.06 17.22 -2.44
C ALA A 31 -0.86 16.54 -3.47
N GLN A 32 -0.51 16.58 -4.77
CA GLN A 32 -1.28 15.89 -5.80
C GLN A 32 -1.23 14.36 -5.64
N ASP A 33 -0.10 13.79 -5.23
CA ASP A 33 -0.01 12.36 -4.96
C ASP A 33 -0.96 11.94 -3.84
N PHE A 34 -1.10 12.74 -2.78
CA PHE A 34 -2.08 12.47 -1.72
C PHE A 34 -3.51 12.49 -2.24
N VAL A 35 -3.88 13.49 -3.06
CA VAL A 35 -5.22 13.57 -3.68
C VAL A 35 -5.48 12.38 -4.60
N ASP A 36 -4.50 12.01 -5.43
CA ASP A 36 -4.63 10.90 -6.37
C ASP A 36 -4.76 9.55 -5.64
N ILE A 37 -4.00 9.36 -4.56
CA ILE A 37 -4.11 8.15 -3.73
C ILE A 37 -5.49 8.10 -3.03
N GLN A 38 -5.96 9.19 -2.43
CA GLN A 38 -7.31 9.24 -1.85
C GLN A 38 -8.39 8.91 -2.88
N THR A 39 -8.25 9.43 -4.10
CA THR A 39 -9.14 9.13 -5.22
C THR A 39 -9.08 7.65 -5.60
N LEU A 40 -7.89 7.02 -5.57
CA LEU A 40 -7.75 5.58 -5.79
C LEU A 40 -8.55 4.76 -4.77
N TYR A 41 -8.47 5.12 -3.47
CA TYR A 41 -9.25 4.46 -2.42
C TYR A 41 -10.76 4.62 -2.63
N ALA A 42 -11.20 5.81 -3.02
CA ALA A 42 -12.61 6.06 -3.33
C ALA A 42 -13.07 5.19 -4.53
N ARG A 43 -12.30 5.18 -5.62
CA ARG A 43 -12.61 4.36 -6.81
C ARG A 43 -12.70 2.87 -6.47
N TYR A 44 -11.79 2.36 -5.66
CA TYR A 44 -11.80 0.98 -5.17
C TYR A 44 -13.12 0.65 -4.47
N ASN A 45 -13.54 1.47 -3.50
CA ASN A 45 -14.79 1.25 -2.76
C ASN A 45 -16.01 1.37 -3.67
N TRP A 46 -16.08 2.40 -4.51
CA TRP A 46 -17.21 2.58 -5.43
C TRP A 46 -17.36 1.41 -6.40
N ALA A 47 -16.25 0.89 -6.95
CA ALA A 47 -16.29 -0.22 -7.89
C ALA A 47 -16.80 -1.51 -7.25
N ILE A 48 -16.27 -1.90 -6.09
CA ILE A 48 -16.71 -3.12 -5.40
C ILE A 48 -18.16 -3.02 -4.92
N ASP A 49 -18.58 -1.85 -4.43
CA ASP A 49 -19.94 -1.58 -3.96
C ASP A 49 -20.98 -1.54 -5.08
N ALA A 50 -20.54 -1.23 -6.31
CA ALA A 50 -21.39 -1.23 -7.50
C ALA A 50 -21.43 -2.58 -8.23
N GLY A 51 -20.58 -3.55 -7.84
CA GLY A 51 -20.40 -4.81 -8.57
C GLY A 51 -19.60 -4.64 -9.87
N ASP A 52 -18.86 -3.53 -10.02
CA ASP A 52 -17.95 -3.29 -11.16
C ASP A 52 -16.62 -4.01 -10.91
N ALA A 53 -16.58 -5.31 -11.22
CA ALA A 53 -15.41 -6.14 -10.99
C ALA A 53 -14.18 -5.71 -11.82
N GLU A 54 -14.40 -5.24 -13.04
CA GLU A 54 -13.33 -4.72 -13.91
C GLU A 54 -12.79 -3.39 -13.39
N GLY A 55 -13.67 -2.47 -13.02
CA GLY A 55 -13.31 -1.21 -12.37
C GLY A 55 -12.55 -1.43 -11.06
N TYR A 56 -12.97 -2.41 -10.26
CA TYR A 56 -12.29 -2.81 -9.03
C TYR A 56 -10.88 -3.34 -9.31
N ALA A 57 -10.73 -4.32 -10.22
CA ALA A 57 -9.44 -4.89 -10.58
C ALA A 57 -8.50 -3.84 -11.22
N SER A 58 -9.05 -2.87 -11.97
CA SER A 58 -8.27 -1.76 -12.56
C SER A 58 -7.62 -0.84 -11.54
N THR A 59 -8.03 -0.88 -10.27
CA THR A 59 -7.38 -0.14 -9.19
C THR A 59 -6.04 -0.75 -8.78
N PHE A 60 -5.78 -1.98 -9.16
CA PHE A 60 -4.51 -2.68 -8.95
C PHE A 60 -3.57 -2.58 -10.16
N THR A 61 -2.29 -2.90 -9.95
CA THR A 61 -1.38 -3.19 -11.08
C THR A 61 -1.80 -4.51 -11.75
N PRO A 62 -1.41 -4.76 -13.04
CA PRO A 62 -1.76 -6.01 -13.72
C PRO A 62 -1.35 -7.28 -12.97
N ASP A 63 -0.23 -7.22 -12.22
CA ASP A 63 0.30 -8.27 -11.36
C ASP A 63 -0.05 -8.04 -9.87
N GLY A 64 -1.00 -7.15 -9.59
CA GLY A 64 -1.37 -6.74 -8.23
C GLY A 64 -1.90 -7.90 -7.39
N VAL A 65 -1.85 -7.72 -6.07
CA VAL A 65 -2.24 -8.76 -5.12
C VAL A 65 -3.30 -8.23 -4.14
N PHE A 66 -4.43 -8.89 -4.07
CA PHE A 66 -5.43 -8.68 -3.03
C PHE A 66 -5.54 -9.94 -2.16
N ASN A 67 -5.02 -9.90 -0.93
CA ASN A 67 -4.88 -11.06 -0.06
C ASN A 67 -4.16 -12.22 -0.78
N ASN A 68 -4.90 -13.29 -1.10
CA ASN A 68 -4.39 -14.47 -1.83
C ASN A 68 -4.73 -14.43 -3.34
N ASN A 69 -5.42 -13.39 -3.82
CA ASN A 69 -5.78 -13.24 -5.23
C ASN A 69 -4.67 -12.48 -5.95
N VAL A 70 -3.99 -13.13 -6.88
CA VAL A 70 -2.83 -12.60 -7.61
C VAL A 70 -3.20 -12.34 -9.06
N GLY A 71 -2.98 -11.10 -9.50
CA GLY A 71 -3.23 -10.65 -10.86
C GLY A 71 -4.69 -10.31 -11.14
N HIS A 72 -4.89 -9.64 -12.28
CA HIS A 72 -6.15 -9.04 -12.68
C HIS A 72 -7.33 -10.01 -12.64
N ASP A 73 -7.23 -11.17 -13.30
CA ASP A 73 -8.34 -12.12 -13.44
C ASP A 73 -8.79 -12.72 -12.09
N ALA A 74 -7.82 -12.99 -11.19
CA ALA A 74 -8.12 -13.48 -9.85
C ALA A 74 -8.85 -12.42 -9.01
N ILE A 75 -8.49 -11.15 -9.17
CA ILE A 75 -9.12 -10.02 -8.49
C ILE A 75 -10.53 -9.78 -9.04
N VAL A 76 -10.73 -9.86 -10.37
CA VAL A 76 -12.08 -9.81 -11.01
C VAL A 76 -12.96 -10.93 -10.48
N LYS A 77 -12.44 -12.16 -10.45
CA LYS A 77 -13.18 -13.33 -9.92
C LYS A 77 -13.59 -13.12 -8.46
N PHE A 78 -12.66 -12.61 -7.63
CA PHE A 78 -12.96 -12.26 -6.24
C PHE A 78 -14.10 -11.24 -6.15
N ALA A 79 -14.03 -10.13 -6.90
CA ALA A 79 -15.03 -9.07 -6.85
C ALA A 79 -16.43 -9.57 -7.26
N ASN A 80 -16.52 -10.36 -8.33
CA ASN A 80 -17.77 -10.99 -8.76
C ASN A 80 -18.33 -11.93 -7.69
N THR A 81 -17.50 -12.76 -7.06
CA THR A 81 -17.92 -13.68 -6.00
C THR A 81 -18.41 -12.92 -4.76
N PHE A 82 -17.70 -11.87 -4.36
CA PHE A 82 -18.08 -11.00 -3.26
C PHE A 82 -19.45 -10.33 -3.52
N HIS A 83 -19.63 -9.76 -4.71
CA HIS A 83 -20.86 -9.06 -5.07
C HIS A 83 -22.06 -10.02 -5.12
N ALA A 84 -21.89 -11.21 -5.68
CA ALA A 84 -22.94 -12.24 -5.72
C ALA A 84 -23.38 -12.72 -4.33
N GLY A 85 -22.47 -12.65 -3.33
CA GLY A 85 -22.74 -13.03 -1.94
C GLY A 85 -23.28 -11.85 -1.12
N LEU A 86 -22.35 -10.98 -0.68
CA LEU A 86 -22.62 -9.90 0.26
C LEU A 86 -22.77 -8.53 -0.41
N GLY A 87 -22.08 -8.33 -1.54
CA GLY A 87 -21.79 -7.01 -2.08
C GLY A 87 -23.01 -6.21 -2.54
N ALA A 88 -24.13 -6.88 -2.84
CA ALA A 88 -25.30 -6.20 -3.37
C ALA A 88 -25.93 -5.18 -2.39
N HIS A 89 -25.69 -5.33 -1.09
CA HIS A 89 -26.30 -4.47 -0.07
C HIS A 89 -25.33 -3.96 1.01
N VAL A 90 -24.05 -4.28 0.94
CA VAL A 90 -23.04 -3.71 1.85
C VAL A 90 -22.30 -2.54 1.20
N LYS A 91 -21.81 -1.62 2.02
CA LYS A 91 -21.00 -0.48 1.61
C LYS A 91 -19.69 -0.45 2.39
N HIS A 92 -18.60 -0.14 1.67
CA HIS A 92 -17.26 0.03 2.22
C HIS A 92 -17.05 1.47 2.68
N TRP A 93 -16.92 1.68 3.97
CA TRP A 93 -16.55 2.96 4.55
C TRP A 93 -15.13 2.89 5.07
N ASN A 94 -14.23 3.66 4.45
CA ASN A 94 -12.85 3.79 4.87
C ASN A 94 -12.67 5.01 5.76
N THR A 95 -11.93 4.84 6.87
CA THR A 95 -11.61 5.93 7.80
C THR A 95 -10.15 5.91 8.20
N ASN A 96 -9.62 7.06 8.64
CA ASN A 96 -8.26 7.18 9.18
C ASN A 96 -7.17 6.71 8.20
N LEU A 97 -7.30 7.10 6.92
CA LEU A 97 -6.28 6.78 5.92
C LEU A 97 -4.96 7.48 6.25
N MET A 98 -3.91 6.69 6.43
CA MET A 98 -2.54 7.13 6.58
C MET A 98 -1.73 6.73 5.35
N ILE A 99 -0.98 7.67 4.77
CA ILE A 99 -0.15 7.46 3.58
C ILE A 99 1.27 7.90 3.93
N LEU A 100 2.25 7.02 3.71
CA LEU A 100 3.66 7.28 3.94
C LEU A 100 4.46 7.00 2.67
N PRO A 101 5.42 7.88 2.29
CA PRO A 101 6.26 7.66 1.13
C PRO A 101 7.22 6.49 1.34
N THR A 102 7.51 5.76 0.25
CA THR A 102 8.57 4.75 0.17
C THR A 102 9.45 5.00 -1.05
N PRO A 103 10.65 4.41 -1.16
CA PRO A 103 11.48 4.54 -2.35
C PRO A 103 10.77 4.14 -3.65
N GLU A 104 9.88 3.15 -3.58
CA GLU A 104 9.16 2.58 -4.73
C GLU A 104 7.80 3.24 -5.00
N GLY A 105 7.28 4.05 -4.04
CA GLY A 105 5.98 4.67 -4.15
C GLY A 105 5.42 5.14 -2.81
N ALA A 106 4.47 4.39 -2.24
CA ALA A 106 3.89 4.70 -0.93
C ALA A 106 3.36 3.44 -0.23
N THR A 107 3.22 3.51 1.08
CA THR A 107 2.35 2.60 1.84
C THR A 107 1.09 3.32 2.26
N GLY A 108 0.01 2.55 2.43
CA GLY A 108 -1.25 3.02 2.96
C GLY A 108 -1.76 2.13 4.08
N GLN A 109 -2.39 2.72 5.08
CA GLN A 109 -3.15 2.02 6.11
C GLN A 109 -4.49 2.72 6.28
N VAL A 110 -5.56 1.95 6.36
CA VAL A 110 -6.90 2.49 6.50
C VAL A 110 -7.81 1.51 7.24
N TYR A 111 -8.70 2.02 8.08
CA TYR A 111 -9.75 1.19 8.66
C TYR A 111 -10.90 1.03 7.67
N LEU A 112 -11.40 -0.20 7.57
CA LEU A 112 -12.57 -0.57 6.83
C LEU A 112 -13.73 -0.81 7.80
N VAL A 113 -14.89 -0.25 7.49
CA VAL A 113 -16.17 -0.62 8.09
C VAL A 113 -17.10 -1.05 6.96
N LEU A 114 -17.65 -2.26 7.02
CA LEU A 114 -18.73 -2.71 6.15
C LEU A 114 -20.05 -2.47 6.84
N VAL A 115 -20.93 -1.72 6.18
CA VAL A 115 -22.28 -1.44 6.66
C VAL A 115 -23.28 -2.16 5.77
N ASP A 116 -24.16 -2.95 6.37
CA ASP A 116 -25.23 -3.67 5.69
C ASP A 116 -26.48 -2.80 5.64
N PHE A 117 -26.91 -2.44 4.42
CA PHE A 117 -28.13 -1.70 4.11
C PHE A 117 -29.31 -2.61 3.74
N GLY A 118 -29.11 -3.93 3.68
CA GLY A 118 -30.18 -4.92 3.53
C GLY A 118 -31.05 -5.05 4.76
N THR A 119 -30.59 -4.56 5.93
CA THR A 119 -31.35 -4.53 7.18
C THR A 119 -31.95 -3.15 7.46
N LYS A 120 -32.98 -3.11 8.31
CA LYS A 120 -33.63 -1.85 8.75
C LYS A 120 -33.74 -1.83 10.26
N PRO A 121 -33.02 -0.94 10.99
CA PRO A 121 -32.04 0.03 10.45
C PRO A 121 -30.80 -0.66 9.87
N PRO A 122 -29.98 0.04 9.05
CA PRO A 122 -28.68 -0.46 8.60
C PRO A 122 -27.80 -0.88 9.78
N THR A 123 -27.06 -1.97 9.62
CA THR A 123 -26.22 -2.53 10.69
C THR A 123 -24.74 -2.56 10.29
N LEU A 124 -23.88 -2.45 11.28
CA LEU A 124 -22.45 -2.69 11.08
C LEU A 124 -22.26 -4.19 10.88
N PHE A 125 -21.76 -4.59 9.69
CA PHE A 125 -21.55 -5.99 9.35
C PHE A 125 -20.23 -6.51 9.90
N THR A 126 -19.13 -5.76 9.66
CA THR A 126 -17.79 -6.09 10.16
C THR A 126 -16.86 -4.89 10.07
N SER A 127 -15.71 -4.99 10.74
CA SER A 127 -14.61 -4.05 10.60
C SER A 127 -13.29 -4.78 10.34
N ALA A 128 -12.34 -4.07 9.74
CA ALA A 128 -11.01 -4.56 9.40
C ALA A 128 -10.04 -3.39 9.22
N ALA A 129 -8.76 -3.73 9.08
CA ALA A 129 -7.75 -2.81 8.59
C ALA A 129 -7.18 -3.31 7.25
N TYR A 130 -6.96 -2.37 6.32
CA TYR A 130 -6.15 -2.61 5.14
C TYR A 130 -4.71 -2.15 5.36
N SER A 131 -3.76 -2.92 4.81
CA SER A 131 -2.36 -2.53 4.67
C SER A 131 -1.97 -2.65 3.21
N ASP A 132 -1.46 -1.54 2.64
CA ASP A 132 -1.30 -1.35 1.20
C ASP A 132 0.13 -1.00 0.82
N GLU A 133 0.57 -1.58 -0.30
CA GLU A 133 1.70 -1.12 -1.09
C GLU A 133 1.17 -0.44 -2.34
N LEU A 134 1.59 0.80 -2.58
CA LEU A 134 1.11 1.67 -3.65
C LEU A 134 2.26 2.05 -4.57
N VAL A 135 2.01 2.02 -5.89
CA VAL A 135 2.99 2.44 -6.89
C VAL A 135 2.36 3.43 -7.87
N LYS A 136 3.17 4.37 -8.35
CA LYS A 136 2.75 5.33 -9.38
C LYS A 136 3.12 4.77 -10.75
N THR A 137 2.11 4.51 -11.59
CA THR A 137 2.25 4.02 -12.95
C THR A 137 2.01 5.14 -13.96
N ALA A 138 2.20 4.88 -15.26
CA ALA A 138 1.82 5.82 -16.33
C ALA A 138 0.31 6.14 -16.33
N LEU A 139 -0.52 5.27 -15.76
CA LEU A 139 -1.97 5.44 -15.63
C LEU A 139 -2.40 5.96 -14.25
N GLY A 140 -1.47 6.51 -13.45
CA GLY A 140 -1.69 7.01 -12.11
C GLY A 140 -1.38 5.98 -11.02
N TRP A 141 -1.76 6.30 -9.78
CA TRP A 141 -1.52 5.44 -8.63
C TRP A 141 -2.33 4.14 -8.70
N ARG A 142 -1.73 3.02 -8.25
CA ARG A 142 -2.34 1.68 -8.20
C ARG A 142 -1.92 0.96 -6.92
N PHE A 143 -2.78 0.07 -6.45
CA PHE A 143 -2.40 -0.92 -5.46
C PHE A 143 -1.49 -1.97 -6.10
N LYS A 144 -0.26 -2.07 -5.61
CA LYS A 144 0.62 -3.20 -5.92
C LYS A 144 0.22 -4.41 -5.09
N LYS A 145 -0.13 -4.15 -3.82
CA LYS A 145 -0.61 -5.17 -2.90
C LYS A 145 -1.55 -4.54 -1.87
N ARG A 146 -2.61 -5.27 -1.54
CA ARG A 146 -3.51 -4.97 -0.42
C ARG A 146 -3.72 -6.22 0.39
N THR A 147 -3.59 -6.10 1.71
CA THR A 147 -3.94 -7.15 2.66
C THR A 147 -5.02 -6.66 3.62
N THR A 148 -5.92 -7.56 3.98
CA THR A 148 -7.01 -7.29 4.92
C THR A 148 -6.78 -8.06 6.21
N LYS A 149 -6.88 -7.38 7.35
CA LYS A 149 -6.89 -7.99 8.66
C LYS A 149 -8.19 -7.62 9.37
N GLY A 150 -9.06 -8.62 9.58
CA GLY A 150 -10.31 -8.43 10.31
C GLY A 150 -10.06 -8.16 11.79
N ASP A 151 -10.91 -7.32 12.41
CA ASP A 151 -10.84 -6.98 13.82
C ASP A 151 -11.57 -8.03 14.68
N VAL A 152 -12.50 -8.78 14.09
CA VAL A 152 -13.22 -9.83 14.79
C VAL A 152 -12.39 -11.10 14.80
N ALA A 153 -12.13 -11.65 15.98
CA ALA A 153 -11.49 -12.95 16.11
C ALA A 153 -12.33 -14.02 15.39
N PRO A 154 -11.70 -15.02 14.73
CA PRO A 154 -12.43 -16.13 14.17
C PRO A 154 -13.31 -16.78 15.25
N ALA A 155 -14.55 -17.11 14.90
CA ALA A 155 -15.42 -17.85 15.82
C ALA A 155 -14.68 -19.11 16.31
N PRO A 156 -14.79 -19.47 17.62
CA PRO A 156 -14.20 -20.69 18.13
C PRO A 156 -14.70 -21.88 17.29
N LYS A 157 -13.77 -22.76 16.90
CA LYS A 157 -14.19 -24.02 16.26
C LYS A 157 -15.15 -24.76 17.18
N PRO A 158 -16.26 -25.33 16.66
CA PRO A 158 -17.11 -26.19 17.46
C PRO A 158 -16.26 -27.34 18.05
N PRO A 159 -16.54 -27.78 19.28
CA PRO A 159 -15.88 -28.93 19.85
C PRO A 159 -16.08 -30.14 18.92
N GLN A 160 -14.98 -30.87 18.66
CA GLN A 160 -14.99 -32.11 17.88
C GLN A 160 -15.60 -33.22 18.69
#